data_4d273c2f28ee79d67ae17c9cdc8afc1b
#
_entry.id   4d273c2f28ee79d67ae17c9cdc8afc1b
#
_cell.length_a   1.000
_cell.length_b   1.000
_cell.length_c   1.000
_cell.angle_alpha   90.00
_cell.angle_beta   90.00
_cell.angle_gamma   90.00
#
_symmetry.space_group_name_H-M   'P 1'
#
loop_
_entity.id
_entity.type
_entity.pdbx_description
1 polymer ?
#
loop_
_entity_poly.entity_id
_entity_poly.type
_entity_poly.pdbx_seq_one_letter_code
_entity_poly.pdbx_strand_id
1 'polypeptide(L)'
;ALVDTLTCRGGNVGIGTTNPIPKFAVYGSGTSNFSATSYYLKGSITPIAAAASGWGVSIYGNGDVVAGQAMASNQGALTASDTRIKKNIVDADDSECLEVLRLLRPKKYQYKDEIKRGQEPVWGFIAQEVRETLPYASQLRQEFLPNIYELANVSSSNVITFTDFNTTNLESNATTLIRTVGIDGEDRDIHLAEVIDEHTIRVEEDLTEWIGSVDETGNVVAGGNQLFICGQQVDDFVFLKKDAIWTVATAALQEVDRQLQAEKAKNESLETQVSDLLARVTALENA
;
A
#
# COMPACT_ATOMS: atom_id res chain seq x y z
N ALA A 1 15.76 -0.40 -39.69
CA ALA A 1 15.49 -1.73 -39.19
C ALA A 1 14.12 -1.70 -38.51
N LEU A 2 13.19 -2.53 -38.97
CA LEU A 2 11.91 -2.71 -38.29
C LEU A 2 12.22 -3.37 -36.94
N VAL A 3 11.90 -2.68 -35.87
CA VAL A 3 11.95 -3.26 -34.52
C VAL A 3 10.69 -4.10 -34.38
N ASP A 4 10.84 -5.35 -33.96
CA ASP A 4 9.71 -6.22 -33.66
C ASP A 4 8.76 -5.52 -32.69
N THR A 5 7.56 -5.29 -33.14
CA THR A 5 6.56 -4.56 -32.34
C THR A 5 5.90 -5.43 -31.30
N LEU A 6 5.93 -6.74 -31.47
CA LEU A 6 5.36 -7.72 -30.56
C LEU A 6 6.24 -8.98 -30.50
N THR A 7 6.67 -9.34 -29.31
CA THR A 7 7.45 -10.58 -29.07
C THR A 7 6.70 -11.46 -28.07
N CYS A 8 6.56 -12.76 -28.43
CA CYS A 8 6.04 -13.78 -27.50
C CYS A 8 7.17 -14.78 -27.26
N ARG A 9 7.68 -14.89 -26.03
CA ARG A 9 8.80 -15.79 -25.69
C ARG A 9 8.62 -16.32 -24.28
N GLY A 10 8.78 -17.63 -24.11
CA GLY A 10 8.72 -18.27 -22.78
C GLY A 10 7.42 -18.00 -22.01
N GLY A 11 6.30 -17.82 -22.72
CA GLY A 11 5.02 -17.47 -22.06
C GLY A 11 4.86 -15.98 -21.73
N ASN A 12 5.84 -15.14 -22.07
CA ASN A 12 5.81 -13.68 -21.88
C ASN A 12 5.52 -12.96 -23.20
N VAL A 13 4.87 -11.80 -23.09
CA VAL A 13 4.56 -10.92 -24.22
C VAL A 13 5.27 -9.59 -24.05
N GLY A 14 6.06 -9.17 -25.02
CA GLY A 14 6.77 -7.92 -25.05
C GLY A 14 6.36 -7.04 -26.23
N ILE A 15 6.21 -5.75 -25.99
CA ILE A 15 6.06 -4.73 -27.01
C ILE A 15 7.29 -3.83 -26.95
N GLY A 16 8.03 -3.70 -28.04
CA GLY A 16 9.28 -2.92 -28.10
C GLY A 16 10.49 -3.60 -27.43
N THR A 17 10.40 -4.89 -27.13
CA THR A 17 11.52 -5.70 -26.62
C THR A 17 11.49 -7.11 -27.20
N THR A 18 12.66 -7.65 -27.47
CA THR A 18 12.85 -9.04 -27.91
C THR A 18 13.09 -10.01 -26.76
N ASN A 19 13.23 -9.49 -25.54
CA ASN A 19 13.44 -10.29 -24.33
C ASN A 19 12.50 -9.81 -23.19
N PRO A 20 11.19 -10.10 -23.23
CA PRO A 20 10.26 -9.74 -22.17
C PRO A 20 10.51 -10.62 -20.94
N ILE A 21 10.94 -10.01 -19.83
CA ILE A 21 11.13 -10.68 -18.54
C ILE A 21 9.79 -10.87 -17.82
N PRO A 22 8.94 -9.83 -17.64
CA PRO A 22 7.62 -10.02 -17.05
C PRO A 22 6.63 -10.65 -18.03
N LYS A 23 5.55 -11.22 -17.52
CA LYS A 23 4.45 -11.81 -18.32
C LYS A 23 3.94 -10.90 -19.44
N PHE A 24 3.93 -9.61 -19.17
CA PHE A 24 3.64 -8.55 -20.14
C PHE A 24 4.60 -7.38 -19.94
N ALA A 25 5.35 -7.03 -20.96
CA ALA A 25 6.32 -5.94 -20.93
C ALA A 25 6.07 -4.96 -22.06
N VAL A 26 6.08 -3.66 -21.74
CA VAL A 26 6.10 -2.58 -22.73
C VAL A 26 7.34 -1.75 -22.47
N TYR A 27 8.29 -1.79 -23.41
CA TYR A 27 9.53 -1.01 -23.34
C TYR A 27 9.54 0.09 -24.39
N GLY A 28 9.88 1.30 -23.96
CA GLY A 28 10.16 2.42 -24.83
C GLY A 28 11.59 2.91 -24.58
N SER A 29 12.40 3.03 -25.62
CA SER A 29 13.74 3.63 -25.54
C SER A 29 13.68 5.08 -25.98
N GLY A 30 14.06 5.99 -25.08
CA GLY A 30 14.29 7.39 -25.42
C GLY A 30 13.33 8.37 -24.76
N THR A 31 13.77 9.62 -24.68
CA THR A 31 13.08 10.77 -24.12
C THR A 31 11.92 11.28 -25.00
N SER A 32 11.53 10.51 -25.98
CA SER A 32 10.51 10.95 -26.92
C SER A 32 9.60 9.82 -27.31
N ASN A 33 8.42 9.99 -26.92
CA ASN A 33 7.33 9.96 -27.86
C ASN A 33 6.74 8.58 -28.13
N PHE A 34 5.97 8.12 -27.17
CA PHE A 34 4.81 7.32 -27.58
C PHE A 34 3.86 8.27 -28.30
N SER A 35 3.80 8.21 -29.63
CA SER A 35 2.79 8.95 -30.39
C SER A 35 1.42 8.41 -30.04
N ALA A 36 0.51 9.30 -29.71
CA ALA A 36 -0.81 9.06 -29.18
C ALA A 36 -1.61 8.03 -29.99
N THR A 37 -1.40 6.77 -29.68
CA THR A 37 -2.30 5.70 -30.09
C THR A 37 -2.73 5.01 -28.81
N SER A 38 -4.01 5.02 -28.54
CA SER A 38 -4.58 4.36 -27.37
C SER A 38 -4.34 2.85 -27.48
N TYR A 39 -3.64 2.27 -26.51
CA TYR A 39 -3.46 0.83 -26.42
C TYR A 39 -4.55 0.23 -25.51
N TYR A 40 -5.30 -0.72 -26.02
CA TYR A 40 -6.36 -1.41 -25.28
C TYR A 40 -5.86 -2.78 -24.84
N LEU A 41 -5.93 -3.07 -23.56
CA LEU A 41 -5.47 -4.34 -23.01
C LEU A 41 -6.56 -5.41 -22.88
N LYS A 42 -7.82 -5.10 -23.06
CA LYS A 42 -8.92 -6.09 -23.24
C LYS A 42 -10.32 -5.46 -23.29
N GLY A 43 -11.20 -6.05 -24.11
CA GLY A 43 -12.67 -5.90 -24.04
C GLY A 43 -13.22 -4.69 -24.80
N SER A 44 -14.52 -4.70 -25.06
CA SER A 44 -15.24 -3.64 -25.74
C SER A 44 -15.16 -2.34 -24.92
N ILE A 45 -14.38 -1.39 -25.38
CA ILE A 45 -14.22 -0.09 -24.72
C ILE A 45 -14.57 0.98 -25.73
N THR A 46 -15.50 1.86 -25.35
CA THR A 46 -15.66 3.13 -26.02
C THR A 46 -14.44 3.98 -25.70
N PRO A 47 -13.64 4.41 -26.70
CA PRO A 47 -12.48 5.24 -26.43
C PRO A 47 -12.92 6.53 -25.76
N ILE A 48 -12.36 6.84 -24.61
CA ILE A 48 -12.34 8.21 -24.14
C ILE A 48 -11.43 8.92 -25.12
N ALA A 49 -11.97 9.82 -25.91
CA ALA A 49 -11.20 10.62 -26.87
C ALA A 49 -10.09 11.33 -26.09
N ALA A 50 -8.84 10.89 -26.29
CA ALA A 50 -7.70 11.64 -25.81
C ALA A 50 -7.71 12.98 -26.54
N ALA A 51 -7.62 14.07 -25.80
CA ALA A 51 -7.43 15.39 -26.37
C ALA A 51 -6.23 15.36 -27.30
N ALA A 52 -6.32 16.07 -28.41
CA ALA A 52 -5.45 15.98 -29.61
C ALA A 52 -3.95 16.30 -29.38
N SER A 53 -3.44 16.33 -28.18
CA SER A 53 -2.05 16.65 -27.84
C SER A 53 -1.46 15.84 -26.71
N GLY A 54 -2.07 14.74 -26.29
CA GLY A 54 -1.63 13.97 -25.12
C GLY A 54 -1.38 12.50 -25.44
N TRP A 55 -0.35 11.97 -24.81
CA TRP A 55 0.04 10.57 -24.71
C TRP A 55 -0.97 9.82 -23.84
N GLY A 56 -1.48 8.69 -24.29
CA GLY A 56 -2.40 7.90 -23.50
C GLY A 56 -2.08 6.41 -23.59
N VAL A 57 -1.62 5.81 -22.51
CA VAL A 57 -1.74 4.37 -22.29
C VAL A 57 -2.92 4.18 -21.32
N SER A 58 -3.97 3.52 -21.78
CA SER A 58 -5.11 3.19 -20.94
C SER A 58 -5.01 1.73 -20.52
N ILE A 59 -4.92 1.47 -19.23
CA ILE A 59 -5.09 0.14 -18.67
C ILE A 59 -6.52 0.08 -18.15
N TYR A 60 -7.35 -0.77 -18.78
CA TYR A 60 -8.70 -1.05 -18.31
C TYR A 60 -8.76 -2.44 -17.69
N GLY A 61 -9.23 -2.52 -16.46
CA GLY A 61 -9.51 -3.77 -15.77
C GLY A 61 -10.91 -3.73 -15.17
N ASN A 62 -11.68 -4.81 -15.29
CA ASN A 62 -12.93 -4.98 -14.54
C ASN A 62 -12.67 -5.32 -13.07
N GLY A 63 -11.41 -5.37 -12.67
CA GLY A 63 -10.93 -5.61 -11.33
C GLY A 63 -9.86 -4.61 -10.92
N ASP A 64 -9.12 -4.93 -9.90
CA ASP A 64 -8.08 -4.07 -9.35
C ASP A 64 -6.87 -3.96 -10.29
N VAL A 65 -6.31 -2.76 -10.38
CA VAL A 65 -4.96 -2.54 -10.91
C VAL A 65 -4.02 -2.47 -9.72
N VAL A 66 -3.16 -3.47 -9.59
CA VAL A 66 -2.19 -3.55 -8.48
C VAL A 66 -0.83 -3.09 -8.94
N ALA A 67 -0.27 -2.08 -8.28
CA ALA A 67 1.11 -1.66 -8.44
C ALA A 67 1.89 -2.10 -7.19
N GLY A 68 2.94 -2.91 -7.37
CA GLY A 68 3.74 -3.43 -6.25
C GLY A 68 4.54 -2.37 -5.50
N GLN A 69 4.69 -1.16 -6.06
CA GLN A 69 5.39 -0.04 -5.41
C GLN A 69 4.54 1.23 -5.43
N ALA A 70 4.55 1.99 -6.50
CA ALA A 70 3.86 3.26 -6.59
C ALA A 70 3.15 3.44 -7.94
N MET A 71 1.98 4.07 -7.88
CA MET A 71 1.34 4.66 -9.06
C MET A 71 1.56 6.16 -9.01
N ALA A 72 2.28 6.69 -10.00
CA ALA A 72 2.49 8.13 -10.13
C ALA A 72 1.51 8.71 -11.17
N SER A 73 0.83 9.78 -10.81
CA SER A 73 -0.06 10.53 -11.70
C SER A 73 0.14 12.03 -11.48
N ASN A 74 0.28 12.78 -12.55
CA ASN A 74 0.39 14.24 -12.50
C ASN A 74 -0.92 14.93 -12.12
N GLN A 75 -2.06 14.24 -12.24
CA GLN A 75 -3.40 14.79 -11.97
C GLN A 75 -4.16 14.04 -10.88
N GLY A 76 -3.52 13.08 -10.20
CA GLY A 76 -4.15 12.24 -9.18
C GLY A 76 -5.04 11.13 -9.77
N ALA A 77 -5.66 10.36 -8.89
CA ALA A 77 -6.64 9.35 -9.23
C ALA A 77 -8.06 9.93 -9.14
N LEU A 78 -8.87 9.69 -10.15
CA LEU A 78 -10.29 10.06 -10.14
C LEU A 78 -11.11 8.87 -9.63
N THR A 79 -11.94 9.10 -8.63
CA THR A 79 -12.89 8.11 -8.12
C THR A 79 -14.32 8.50 -8.53
N ALA A 80 -15.06 7.56 -9.12
CA ALA A 80 -16.44 7.79 -9.48
C ALA A 80 -17.28 8.05 -8.22
N SER A 81 -17.95 9.22 -8.17
CA SER A 81 -18.74 9.68 -7.03
C SER A 81 -20.06 10.36 -7.44
N ASP A 82 -20.57 10.01 -8.61
CA ASP A 82 -21.82 10.56 -9.15
C ASP A 82 -23.03 10.12 -8.29
N THR A 83 -23.94 11.05 -8.02
CA THR A 83 -25.16 10.79 -7.24
C THR A 83 -25.99 9.64 -7.82
N ARG A 84 -26.02 9.48 -9.13
CA ARG A 84 -26.80 8.46 -9.84
C ARG A 84 -26.38 7.01 -9.54
N ILE A 85 -25.16 6.80 -9.05
CA ILE A 85 -24.64 5.49 -8.66
C ILE A 85 -24.78 5.23 -7.15
N LYS A 86 -25.35 6.18 -6.40
CA LYS A 86 -25.50 6.12 -4.94
C LYS A 86 -26.95 6.02 -4.55
N LYS A 87 -27.22 5.44 -3.39
CA LYS A 87 -28.55 5.38 -2.77
C LYS A 87 -28.45 5.64 -1.27
N ASN A 88 -29.58 5.99 -0.64
CA ASN A 88 -29.67 6.22 0.80
C ASN A 88 -28.64 7.26 1.30
N ILE A 89 -28.52 8.36 0.56
CA ILE A 89 -27.57 9.42 0.87
C ILE A 89 -28.10 10.18 2.08
N VAL A 90 -27.28 10.23 3.12
CA VAL A 90 -27.51 11.00 4.35
C VAL A 90 -26.24 11.78 4.68
N ASP A 91 -26.40 12.90 5.37
CA ASP A 91 -25.25 13.64 5.88
C ASP A 91 -24.56 12.85 6.99
N ALA A 92 -23.24 12.98 7.07
CA ALA A 92 -22.49 12.41 8.18
C ALA A 92 -22.83 13.18 9.48
N ASP A 93 -22.85 12.48 10.60
CA ASP A 93 -22.94 13.13 11.91
C ASP A 93 -21.57 13.72 12.27
N ASP A 94 -21.46 15.04 12.23
CA ASP A 94 -20.21 15.76 12.44
C ASP A 94 -19.69 15.58 13.87
N SER A 95 -20.57 15.45 14.86
CA SER A 95 -20.20 15.23 16.26
C SER A 95 -19.61 13.84 16.46
N GLU A 96 -20.23 12.80 15.90
CA GLU A 96 -19.70 11.44 15.89
C GLU A 96 -18.36 11.38 15.14
N CYS A 97 -18.24 12.05 14.00
CA CYS A 97 -17.02 12.14 13.26
C CYS A 97 -15.88 12.80 14.05
N LEU A 98 -16.19 13.83 14.87
CA LEU A 98 -15.20 14.45 15.74
C LEU A 98 -14.73 13.50 16.85
N GLU A 99 -15.60 12.71 17.42
CA GLU A 99 -15.24 11.68 18.41
C GLU A 99 -14.33 10.62 17.78
N VAL A 100 -14.69 10.11 16.60
CA VAL A 100 -13.85 9.16 15.84
C VAL A 100 -12.48 9.75 15.53
N LEU A 101 -12.42 11.01 15.05
CA LEU A 101 -11.15 11.67 14.73
C LEU A 101 -10.22 11.78 15.94
N ARG A 102 -10.74 12.03 17.13
CA ARG A 102 -9.96 12.09 18.38
C ARG A 102 -9.32 10.76 18.76
N LEU A 103 -9.88 9.64 18.34
CA LEU A 103 -9.38 8.30 18.59
C LEU A 103 -8.33 7.85 17.56
N LEU A 104 -8.35 8.42 16.36
CA LEU A 104 -7.34 8.13 15.34
C LEU A 104 -5.98 8.69 15.75
N ARG A 105 -4.94 7.85 15.69
CA ARG A 105 -3.60 8.18 16.15
C ARG A 105 -2.60 8.24 14.99
N PRO A 106 -2.27 9.42 14.45
CA PRO A 106 -1.18 9.56 13.50
C PRO A 106 0.15 9.09 14.11
N LYS A 107 0.93 8.37 13.34
CA LYS A 107 2.22 7.79 13.74
C LYS A 107 3.34 8.26 12.82
N LYS A 108 4.55 8.23 13.35
CA LYS A 108 5.78 8.28 12.58
C LYS A 108 6.46 6.92 12.68
N TYR A 109 6.81 6.32 11.56
CA TYR A 109 7.39 4.97 11.50
C TYR A 109 8.35 4.83 10.32
N GLN A 110 9.12 3.75 10.31
CA GLN A 110 9.93 3.30 9.18
C GLN A 110 9.41 1.96 8.70
N TYR A 111 9.65 1.66 7.43
CA TYR A 111 9.34 0.34 6.89
C TYR A 111 10.44 -0.65 7.24
N LYS A 112 10.08 -1.92 7.52
CA LYS A 112 11.06 -2.99 7.73
C LYS A 112 11.84 -3.31 6.45
N ASP A 113 11.18 -3.24 5.30
CA ASP A 113 11.83 -3.39 3.99
C ASP A 113 12.51 -2.07 3.60
N GLU A 114 13.72 -1.89 4.10
CA GLU A 114 14.55 -0.70 3.85
C GLU A 114 15.03 -0.63 2.40
N ILE A 115 15.18 -1.77 1.72
CA ILE A 115 15.67 -1.85 0.33
C ILE A 115 14.64 -1.25 -0.63
N LYS A 116 13.37 -1.65 -0.51
CA LYS A 116 12.30 -1.16 -1.40
C LYS A 116 11.69 0.17 -0.96
N ARG A 117 11.72 0.47 0.34
CA ARG A 117 11.00 1.61 0.94
C ARG A 117 11.92 2.72 1.44
N GLY A 118 13.23 2.48 1.53
CA GLY A 118 14.20 3.39 2.12
C GLY A 118 14.14 3.42 3.64
N GLN A 119 15.09 4.14 4.24
CA GLN A 119 15.26 4.24 5.70
C GLN A 119 14.59 5.50 6.30
N GLU A 120 14.06 6.40 5.45
CA GLU A 120 13.48 7.64 5.92
C GLU A 120 12.16 7.40 6.68
N PRO A 121 11.97 8.04 7.84
CA PRO A 121 10.71 7.93 8.57
C PRO A 121 9.58 8.62 7.83
N VAL A 122 8.42 7.98 7.81
CA VAL A 122 7.19 8.46 7.18
C VAL A 122 6.09 8.70 8.21
N TRP A 123 5.16 9.59 7.88
CA TRP A 123 3.95 9.84 8.68
C TRP A 123 2.77 9.08 8.09
N GLY A 124 1.98 8.45 8.95
CA GLY A 124 0.80 7.74 8.53
C GLY A 124 0.02 7.16 9.69
N PHE A 125 -0.73 6.12 9.42
CA PHE A 125 -1.54 5.40 10.40
C PHE A 125 -1.17 3.92 10.39
N ILE A 126 -1.32 3.27 11.54
CA ILE A 126 -1.26 1.81 11.64
C ILE A 126 -2.66 1.28 11.31
N ALA A 127 -2.72 0.43 10.30
CA ALA A 127 -4.00 -0.02 9.74
C ALA A 127 -4.86 -0.80 10.76
N GLN A 128 -4.23 -1.59 11.62
CA GLN A 128 -4.89 -2.31 12.69
C GLN A 128 -5.53 -1.35 13.70
N GLU A 129 -4.82 -0.29 14.14
CA GLU A 129 -5.36 0.71 15.06
C GLU A 129 -6.53 1.50 14.45
N VAL A 130 -6.44 1.81 13.16
CA VAL A 130 -7.56 2.47 12.44
C VAL A 130 -8.77 1.54 12.35
N ARG A 131 -8.55 0.26 12.11
CA ARG A 131 -9.63 -0.73 12.01
C ARG A 131 -10.45 -0.86 13.30
N GLU A 132 -9.81 -0.72 14.46
CA GLU A 132 -10.51 -0.74 15.76
C GLU A 132 -11.47 0.44 15.90
N THR A 133 -11.10 1.61 15.39
CA THR A 133 -11.86 2.86 15.54
C THR A 133 -12.81 3.11 14.36
N LEU A 134 -12.35 2.85 13.14
CA LEU A 134 -13.05 3.10 11.89
C LEU A 134 -12.93 1.88 10.96
N PRO A 135 -13.64 0.76 11.23
CA PRO A 135 -13.52 -0.48 10.44
C PRO A 135 -13.74 -0.29 8.94
N TYR A 136 -14.64 0.60 8.56
CA TYR A 136 -14.93 0.93 7.17
C TYR A 136 -13.71 1.46 6.39
N ALA A 137 -12.77 2.13 7.07
CA ALA A 137 -11.55 2.65 6.48
C ALA A 137 -10.47 1.58 6.25
N SER A 138 -10.76 0.32 6.54
CA SER A 138 -9.83 -0.79 6.37
C SER A 138 -10.40 -1.88 5.46
N GLN A 139 -9.50 -2.67 4.88
CA GLN A 139 -9.84 -3.84 4.08
C GLN A 139 -8.79 -4.92 4.31
N LEU A 140 -9.23 -6.14 4.59
CA LEU A 140 -8.35 -7.30 4.63
C LEU A 140 -8.14 -7.84 3.22
N ARG A 141 -6.91 -8.24 2.92
CA ARG A 141 -6.57 -8.96 1.68
C ARG A 141 -5.47 -9.97 1.97
N GLN A 142 -5.45 -11.00 1.17
CA GLN A 142 -4.31 -11.90 1.10
C GLN A 142 -3.11 -11.16 0.49
N GLU A 143 -1.96 -11.19 1.17
CA GLU A 143 -0.74 -10.52 0.73
C GLU A 143 0.50 -11.18 1.35
N PHE A 144 1.67 -10.96 0.77
CA PHE A 144 2.93 -11.38 1.38
C PHE A 144 3.41 -10.37 2.41
N LEU A 145 3.59 -10.85 3.63
CA LEU A 145 4.13 -10.09 4.74
C LEU A 145 5.67 -10.25 4.77
N PRO A 146 6.46 -9.19 4.61
CA PRO A 146 7.93 -9.29 4.69
C PRO A 146 8.38 -9.38 6.15
N ASN A 147 8.05 -10.48 6.81
CA ASN A 147 8.27 -10.69 8.24
C ASN A 147 9.45 -11.61 8.56
N ILE A 148 10.05 -12.23 7.56
CA ILE A 148 11.24 -13.08 7.69
C ILE A 148 12.49 -12.26 7.35
N TYR A 149 12.66 -11.88 6.12
CA TYR A 149 13.69 -10.99 5.59
C TYR A 149 15.12 -11.42 5.95
N GLU A 150 15.43 -12.68 5.72
CA GLU A 150 16.67 -13.32 6.12
C GLU A 150 17.30 -14.14 4.99
N LEU A 151 18.62 -14.16 4.95
CA LEU A 151 19.42 -15.05 4.10
C LEU A 151 19.59 -16.39 4.83
N ALA A 152 18.72 -17.34 4.56
CA ALA A 152 18.66 -18.63 5.22
C ALA A 152 19.54 -19.68 4.53
N ASN A 153 19.93 -20.73 5.25
CA ASN A 153 20.69 -21.85 4.72
C ASN A 153 19.78 -23.00 4.29
N VAL A 154 20.07 -23.59 3.13
CA VAL A 154 19.39 -24.77 2.62
C VAL A 154 20.28 -25.99 2.89
N SER A 155 19.88 -26.85 3.83
CA SER A 155 20.67 -28.00 4.29
C SER A 155 20.46 -29.26 3.45
N SER A 156 19.34 -29.35 2.74
CA SER A 156 19.04 -30.36 1.72
C SER A 156 18.19 -29.67 0.65
N SER A 157 17.82 -30.37 -0.40
CA SER A 157 17.12 -29.76 -1.55
C SER A 157 15.84 -29.00 -1.18
N ASN A 158 15.27 -29.24 0.01
CA ASN A 158 13.98 -28.66 0.43
C ASN A 158 13.89 -28.33 1.93
N VAL A 159 15.04 -28.25 2.65
CA VAL A 159 15.07 -27.89 4.07
C VAL A 159 15.79 -26.57 4.27
N ILE A 160 15.10 -25.58 4.81
CA ILE A 160 15.58 -24.23 5.06
C ILE A 160 15.81 -24.05 6.55
N THR A 161 17.02 -23.59 6.92
CA THR A 161 17.39 -23.28 8.30
C THR A 161 17.71 -21.80 8.41
N PHE A 162 17.01 -21.13 9.34
CA PHE A 162 17.17 -19.72 9.68
C PHE A 162 18.17 -19.55 10.82
N THR A 163 18.81 -18.39 10.86
CA THR A 163 19.71 -18.00 11.95
C THR A 163 18.94 -17.24 13.05
N ASP A 164 18.13 -16.29 12.65
CA ASP A 164 17.48 -15.37 13.56
C ASP A 164 15.96 -15.56 13.61
N PHE A 165 15.34 -15.96 12.50
CA PHE A 165 13.89 -16.07 12.41
C PHE A 165 13.36 -17.30 13.18
N ASN A 166 12.36 -17.06 14.04
CA ASN A 166 11.65 -18.14 14.76
C ASN A 166 10.44 -18.61 13.95
N THR A 167 10.48 -19.86 13.51
CA THR A 167 9.50 -20.49 12.64
C THR A 167 8.20 -20.88 13.34
N THR A 168 8.16 -20.89 14.68
CA THR A 168 6.95 -21.23 15.42
C THR A 168 5.80 -20.26 15.22
N ASN A 169 6.11 -19.06 14.68
CA ASN A 169 5.13 -18.05 14.31
C ASN A 169 4.63 -18.19 12.86
N LEU A 170 5.11 -19.18 12.10
CA LEU A 170 4.59 -19.47 10.78
C LEU A 170 3.24 -20.19 10.90
N GLU A 171 2.25 -19.69 10.20
CA GLU A 171 0.98 -20.41 10.07
C GLU A 171 1.23 -21.68 9.25
N SER A 172 1.23 -22.82 9.91
CA SER A 172 1.42 -24.13 9.28
C SER A 172 0.08 -24.67 8.80
N ASN A 173 -0.34 -24.26 7.63
CA ASN A 173 -1.45 -24.92 6.91
C ASN A 173 -0.98 -25.31 5.50
N ALA A 174 -1.67 -26.27 4.89
CA ALA A 174 -1.32 -26.84 3.59
C ALA A 174 -1.31 -25.82 2.41
N THR A 175 -1.59 -24.55 2.68
CA THR A 175 -1.66 -23.47 1.70
C THR A 175 -0.71 -22.31 2.01
N THR A 176 0.11 -22.43 3.05
CA THR A 176 1.02 -21.36 3.42
C THR A 176 2.14 -21.24 2.40
N LEU A 177 2.15 -20.10 1.70
CA LEU A 177 3.20 -19.75 0.76
C LEU A 177 4.26 -18.87 1.44
N ILE A 178 5.50 -19.17 1.13
CA ILE A 178 6.67 -18.39 1.53
C ILE A 178 7.31 -17.80 0.28
N ARG A 179 7.53 -16.50 0.28
CA ARG A 179 8.22 -15.83 -0.83
C ARG A 179 9.72 -15.83 -0.62
N THR A 180 10.43 -16.25 -1.65
CA THR A 180 11.88 -16.30 -1.71
C THR A 180 12.41 -15.60 -2.94
N VAL A 181 13.67 -15.20 -2.89
CA VAL A 181 14.42 -14.67 -4.04
C VAL A 181 15.60 -15.60 -4.31
N GLY A 182 15.61 -16.17 -5.51
CA GLY A 182 16.70 -17.03 -5.94
C GLY A 182 17.98 -16.25 -6.28
N ILE A 183 19.05 -17.00 -6.52
CA ILE A 183 20.37 -16.43 -6.93
C ILE A 183 20.28 -15.64 -8.26
N ASP A 184 19.29 -15.93 -9.08
CA ASP A 184 18.98 -15.24 -10.33
C ASP A 184 18.21 -13.92 -10.14
N GLY A 185 17.88 -13.58 -8.88
CA GLY A 185 17.10 -12.38 -8.52
C GLY A 185 15.61 -12.50 -8.78
N GLU A 186 15.11 -13.69 -9.12
CA GLU A 186 13.69 -13.92 -9.40
C GLU A 186 12.92 -14.26 -8.11
N ASP A 187 11.78 -13.60 -7.93
CA ASP A 187 10.83 -13.90 -6.86
C ASP A 187 10.13 -15.25 -7.13
N ARG A 188 10.07 -16.11 -6.12
CA ARG A 188 9.37 -17.39 -6.17
C ARG A 188 8.56 -17.61 -4.91
N ASP A 189 7.41 -18.24 -5.08
CA ASP A 189 6.56 -18.63 -3.97
C ASP A 189 6.67 -20.15 -3.79
N ILE A 190 7.02 -20.57 -2.58
CA ILE A 190 7.24 -21.97 -2.18
C ILE A 190 6.22 -22.37 -1.13
N HIS A 191 5.83 -23.65 -1.13
CA HIS A 191 4.83 -24.18 -0.20
C HIS A 191 5.50 -24.70 1.07
N LEU A 192 5.03 -24.24 2.20
CA LEU A 192 5.46 -24.76 3.50
C LEU A 192 4.89 -26.17 3.69
N ALA A 193 5.76 -27.18 3.72
CA ALA A 193 5.35 -28.58 3.98
C ALA A 193 5.30 -28.87 5.48
N GLU A 194 6.29 -28.41 6.26
CA GLU A 194 6.42 -28.72 7.67
C GLU A 194 7.28 -27.68 8.39
N VAL A 195 6.93 -27.36 9.63
CA VAL A 195 7.81 -26.68 10.61
C VAL A 195 8.50 -27.78 11.40
N ILE A 196 9.82 -27.93 11.23
CA ILE A 196 10.60 -29.01 11.85
C ILE A 196 10.97 -28.65 13.29
N ASP A 197 11.47 -27.43 13.49
CA ASP A 197 11.87 -26.88 14.80
C ASP A 197 11.80 -25.33 14.79
N GLU A 198 12.29 -24.69 15.85
CA GLU A 198 12.24 -23.22 16.04
C GLU A 198 12.94 -22.42 14.93
N HIS A 199 13.83 -23.03 14.15
CA HIS A 199 14.60 -22.35 13.12
C HIS A 199 14.62 -23.11 11.80
N THR A 200 13.87 -24.21 11.67
CA THR A 200 13.97 -25.08 10.50
C THR A 200 12.59 -25.41 9.94
N ILE A 201 12.45 -25.25 8.63
CA ILE A 201 11.25 -25.63 7.88
C ILE A 201 11.60 -26.58 6.75
N ARG A 202 10.61 -27.36 6.33
CA ARG A 202 10.63 -28.09 5.05
C ARG A 202 9.60 -27.48 4.10
N VAL A 203 9.97 -27.39 2.82
CA VAL A 203 9.11 -26.93 1.76
C VAL A 203 8.86 -28.06 0.76
N GLU A 204 7.87 -27.90 -0.12
CA GLU A 204 7.55 -28.92 -1.12
C GLU A 204 8.50 -28.88 -2.32
N GLU A 205 9.02 -27.71 -2.67
CA GLU A 205 9.83 -27.48 -3.84
C GLU A 205 11.30 -27.92 -3.64
N ASP A 206 11.93 -28.33 -4.74
CA ASP A 206 13.38 -28.53 -4.81
C ASP A 206 14.08 -27.17 -5.08
N LEU A 207 14.86 -26.73 -4.12
CA LEU A 207 15.53 -25.42 -4.12
C LEU A 207 16.91 -25.44 -4.77
N THR A 208 17.39 -26.58 -5.24
CA THR A 208 18.78 -26.80 -5.66
C THR A 208 19.26 -25.84 -6.76
N GLU A 209 18.34 -25.44 -7.66
CA GLU A 209 18.69 -24.50 -8.75
C GLU A 209 18.61 -23.02 -8.33
N TRP A 210 18.06 -22.71 -7.13
CA TRP A 210 17.78 -21.35 -6.67
C TRP A 210 18.77 -20.86 -5.61
N ILE A 211 19.59 -21.76 -5.07
CA ILE A 211 20.53 -21.48 -4.00
C ILE A 211 21.87 -20.97 -4.50
N GLY A 212 22.54 -20.19 -3.67
CA GLY A 212 23.87 -19.64 -3.94
C GLY A 212 24.59 -19.28 -2.65
N SER A 213 25.59 -18.43 -2.73
CA SER A 213 26.21 -17.76 -1.60
C SER A 213 26.44 -16.29 -1.91
N VAL A 214 26.64 -15.50 -0.88
CA VAL A 214 27.03 -14.09 -1.00
C VAL A 214 28.49 -13.99 -0.63
N ASP A 215 29.31 -13.42 -1.50
CA ASP A 215 30.73 -13.20 -1.26
C ASP A 215 30.98 -12.01 -0.32
N GLU A 216 32.22 -11.79 0.06
CA GLU A 216 32.66 -10.70 0.95
C GLU A 216 32.36 -9.29 0.40
N THR A 217 32.08 -9.18 -0.90
CA THR A 217 31.72 -7.93 -1.57
C THR A 217 30.23 -7.73 -1.74
N GLY A 218 29.41 -8.72 -1.29
CA GLY A 218 27.96 -8.69 -1.38
C GLY A 218 27.37 -9.17 -2.71
N ASN A 219 28.21 -9.78 -3.59
CA ASN A 219 27.72 -10.34 -4.85
C ASN A 219 27.26 -11.79 -4.64
N VAL A 220 26.17 -12.15 -5.32
CA VAL A 220 25.69 -13.53 -5.35
C VAL A 220 26.57 -14.38 -6.25
N VAL A 221 27.04 -15.50 -5.73
CA VAL A 221 27.86 -16.49 -6.44
C VAL A 221 27.19 -17.86 -6.44
N ALA A 222 27.25 -18.55 -7.55
CA ALA A 222 26.76 -19.92 -7.67
C ALA A 222 27.57 -20.90 -6.83
N GLY A 223 26.96 -21.99 -6.36
CA GLY A 223 27.63 -23.08 -5.65
C GLY A 223 27.59 -22.96 -4.12
N GLY A 224 26.81 -22.05 -3.57
CA GLY A 224 26.51 -21.99 -2.15
C GLY A 224 25.21 -22.71 -1.79
N ASN A 225 24.80 -22.54 -0.54
CA ASN A 225 23.58 -23.15 0.01
C ASN A 225 22.62 -22.12 0.66
N GLN A 226 22.70 -20.87 0.27
CA GLN A 226 21.89 -19.81 0.83
C GLN A 226 20.75 -19.42 -0.11
N LEU A 227 19.61 -19.04 0.47
CA LEU A 227 18.43 -18.56 -0.21
C LEU A 227 17.84 -17.39 0.59
N PHE A 228 17.51 -16.30 -0.08
CA PHE A 228 16.89 -15.17 0.60
C PHE A 228 15.39 -15.41 0.75
N ILE A 229 14.90 -15.36 1.99
CA ILE A 229 13.49 -15.54 2.34
C ILE A 229 12.90 -14.19 2.71
N CYS A 230 11.91 -13.73 1.94
CA CYS A 230 11.25 -12.45 2.18
C CYS A 230 10.24 -12.54 3.32
N GLY A 231 9.32 -13.50 3.26
CA GLY A 231 8.26 -13.63 4.22
C GLY A 231 7.15 -14.58 3.79
N GLN A 232 6.10 -14.63 4.57
CA GLN A 232 4.95 -15.52 4.34
C GLN A 232 3.75 -14.80 3.77
N GLN A 233 2.89 -15.52 3.06
CA GLN A 233 1.57 -15.08 2.68
C GLN A 233 0.64 -15.14 3.90
N VAL A 234 -0.16 -14.07 4.09
CA VAL A 234 -1.16 -13.98 5.16
C VAL A 234 -2.51 -13.54 4.56
N ASP A 235 -3.62 -13.95 5.18
CA ASP A 235 -4.96 -13.61 4.71
C ASP A 235 -5.52 -12.34 5.36
N ASP A 236 -4.85 -11.86 6.40
CA ASP A 236 -5.30 -10.77 7.26
C ASP A 236 -4.50 -9.48 7.06
N PHE A 237 -3.76 -9.34 5.95
CA PHE A 237 -3.04 -8.11 5.66
C PHE A 237 -4.00 -6.93 5.52
N VAL A 238 -3.79 -5.87 6.31
CA VAL A 238 -4.73 -4.75 6.42
C VAL A 238 -4.32 -3.60 5.52
N PHE A 239 -5.19 -3.25 4.56
CA PHE A 239 -5.07 -2.05 3.73
C PHE A 239 -5.94 -0.93 4.27
N LEU A 240 -5.52 0.33 4.09
CA LEU A 240 -6.28 1.52 4.47
C LEU A 240 -6.91 2.21 3.26
N LYS A 241 -8.17 2.59 3.42
CA LYS A 241 -8.91 3.49 2.54
C LYS A 241 -8.77 4.91 3.08
N LYS A 242 -7.73 5.62 2.68
CA LYS A 242 -7.41 6.95 3.20
C LYS A 242 -8.53 7.98 2.96
N ASP A 243 -9.30 7.82 1.87
CA ASP A 243 -10.45 8.69 1.55
C ASP A 243 -11.52 8.64 2.64
N ALA A 244 -11.74 7.49 3.28
CA ALA A 244 -12.67 7.37 4.40
C ALA A 244 -12.20 8.20 5.62
N ILE A 245 -10.91 8.20 5.91
CA ILE A 245 -10.31 9.00 6.98
C ILE A 245 -10.47 10.49 6.67
N TRP A 246 -10.22 10.91 5.43
CA TRP A 246 -10.36 12.31 5.03
C TRP A 246 -11.83 12.78 5.11
N THR A 247 -12.78 11.94 4.76
CA THR A 247 -14.21 12.26 4.87
C THR A 247 -14.60 12.50 6.32
N VAL A 248 -14.19 11.60 7.23
CA VAL A 248 -14.43 11.76 8.68
C VAL A 248 -13.73 13.01 9.21
N ALA A 249 -12.48 13.26 8.80
CA ALA A 249 -11.74 14.46 9.22
C ALA A 249 -12.42 15.75 8.73
N THR A 250 -13.02 15.75 7.54
CA THR A 250 -13.75 16.91 7.01
C THR A 250 -15.00 17.21 7.85
N ALA A 251 -15.83 16.21 8.14
CA ALA A 251 -17.01 16.36 8.98
C ALA A 251 -16.63 16.81 10.42
N ALA A 252 -15.59 16.18 10.99
CA ALA A 252 -15.07 16.57 12.30
C ALA A 252 -14.59 18.03 12.35
N LEU A 253 -13.94 18.52 11.28
CA LEU A 253 -13.51 19.91 11.18
C LEU A 253 -14.70 20.88 11.11
N GLN A 254 -15.76 20.50 10.45
CA GLN A 254 -17.02 21.27 10.42
C GLN A 254 -17.64 21.39 11.81
N GLU A 255 -17.59 20.33 12.62
CA GLU A 255 -18.04 20.40 14.03
C GLU A 255 -17.13 21.31 14.87
N VAL A 256 -15.82 21.21 14.71
CA VAL A 256 -14.87 22.11 15.41
C VAL A 256 -15.16 23.56 15.07
N ASP A 257 -15.38 23.90 13.80
CA ASP A 257 -15.73 25.25 13.39
C ASP A 257 -17.06 25.71 14.04
N ARG A 258 -18.07 24.86 14.06
CA ARG A 258 -19.37 25.16 14.69
C ARG A 258 -19.21 25.44 16.18
N GLN A 259 -18.45 24.62 16.91
CA GLN A 259 -18.15 24.84 18.33
C GLN A 259 -17.36 26.13 18.55
N LEU A 260 -16.36 26.42 17.69
CA LEU A 260 -15.59 27.65 17.77
C LEU A 260 -16.46 28.90 17.56
N GLN A 261 -17.40 28.88 16.60
CA GLN A 261 -18.33 30.01 16.38
C GLN A 261 -19.25 30.21 17.58
N ALA A 262 -19.75 29.12 18.16
CA ALA A 262 -20.58 29.19 19.37
C ALA A 262 -19.81 29.78 20.57
N GLU A 263 -18.57 29.36 20.79
CA GLU A 263 -17.74 29.92 21.87
C GLU A 263 -17.37 31.39 21.63
N LYS A 264 -17.11 31.81 20.38
CA LYS A 264 -16.89 33.22 20.04
C LYS A 264 -18.12 34.08 20.40
N ALA A 265 -19.31 33.67 20.00
CA ALA A 265 -20.54 34.38 20.31
C ALA A 265 -20.79 34.46 21.83
N LYS A 266 -20.48 33.41 22.57
CA LYS A 266 -20.54 33.39 24.03
C LYS A 266 -19.53 34.35 24.67
N ASN A 267 -18.30 34.39 24.17
CA ASN A 267 -17.30 35.31 24.65
C ASN A 267 -17.69 36.78 24.41
N GLU A 268 -18.20 37.12 23.22
CA GLU A 268 -18.71 38.47 22.93
C GLU A 268 -19.85 38.87 23.88
N SER A 269 -20.76 37.93 24.20
CA SER A 269 -21.83 38.16 25.18
C SER A 269 -21.25 38.39 26.60
N LEU A 270 -20.26 37.59 27.00
CA LEU A 270 -19.61 37.74 28.31
C LEU A 270 -18.86 39.07 28.41
N GLU A 271 -18.16 39.49 27.37
CA GLU A 271 -17.45 40.78 27.30
C GLU A 271 -18.44 41.95 27.46
N THR A 272 -19.61 41.87 26.83
CA THR A 272 -20.71 42.87 26.99
C THR A 272 -21.18 42.89 28.42
N GLN A 273 -21.46 41.72 29.04
CA GLN A 273 -21.90 41.66 30.45
C GLN A 273 -20.84 42.18 31.41
N VAL A 274 -19.55 41.91 31.18
CA VAL A 274 -18.44 42.46 31.99
C VAL A 274 -18.39 43.95 31.86
N SER A 275 -18.51 44.52 30.65
CA SER A 275 -18.59 45.97 30.43
C SER A 275 -19.76 46.61 31.17
N ASP A 276 -20.95 46.04 31.10
CA ASP A 276 -22.14 46.55 31.81
C ASP A 276 -21.94 46.49 33.32
N LEU A 277 -21.36 45.40 33.84
CA LEU A 277 -21.07 45.27 35.27
C LEU A 277 -20.05 46.30 35.74
N LEU A 278 -18.98 46.54 34.97
CA LEU A 278 -17.99 47.57 35.27
C LEU A 278 -18.62 48.98 35.32
N ALA A 279 -19.47 49.29 34.34
CA ALA A 279 -20.18 50.57 34.34
C ALA A 279 -21.07 50.73 35.58
N ARG A 280 -21.79 49.67 36.02
CA ARG A 280 -22.59 49.66 37.21
C ARG A 280 -21.78 49.82 38.50
N VAL A 281 -20.61 49.12 38.59
CA VAL A 281 -19.69 49.24 39.73
C VAL A 281 -19.16 50.66 39.81
N THR A 282 -18.66 51.23 38.71
CA THR A 282 -18.17 52.60 38.65
C THR A 282 -19.25 53.64 39.08
N ALA A 283 -20.50 53.43 38.67
CA ALA A 283 -21.60 54.29 39.09
C ALA A 283 -21.88 54.19 40.58
N LEU A 284 -21.75 53.03 41.21
CA LEU A 284 -21.92 52.82 42.64
C LEU A 284 -20.78 53.38 43.47
N GLU A 285 -19.55 53.32 42.96
CA GLU A 285 -18.35 53.91 43.62
C GLU A 285 -18.34 55.44 43.62
N ASN A 286 -19.02 56.04 42.65
CA ASN A 286 -19.13 57.47 42.51
C ASN A 286 -20.38 58.09 43.15
N ALA A 287 -21.24 57.28 43.75
CA ALA A 287 -22.50 57.69 44.42
C ALA A 287 -22.28 57.85 45.93
#